data_4e585a72149345cdc8b959c4334000c6
#
_entry.id   4e585a72149345cdc8b959c4334000c6
#
_cell.length_a   1.000
_cell.length_b   1.000
_cell.length_c   1.000
_cell.angle_alpha   90.00
_cell.angle_beta   90.00
_cell.angle_gamma   90.00
#
_symmetry.space_group_name_H-M   'P 1'
#
loop_
_entity.id
_entity.type
_entity.pdbx_description
1 polymer ?
#
loop_
_entity_poly.entity_id
_entity_poly.type
_entity_poly.pdbx_seq_one_letter_code
_entity_poly.pdbx_strand_id
1 'polypeptide(L)'
;MSAIAGIVLAGGRSSRFGSDKLTALYDGIPLLHHAIAHVAAVSDDVIVVMSPSAEGEGLPAGARLVHDSSEGEGPLAGLHVGLLSAVRSDVALVVAGDMPDVSVDVLRELLLFLEGGQSDAVALGTELGPSPVPIVLRTWPAADAVHTLLHAGRRRLGDVLDVLDTVVIDETTWTAMDPGRRSLFDVDEPSDLER
;
A
#
# COMPACT_ATOMS: atom_id res chain seq x y z
N MET A 1 -6.86 -17.17 12.72
CA MET A 1 -6.68 -16.10 11.70
C MET A 1 -5.37 -15.42 12.02
N SER A 2 -4.53 -15.24 11.02
CA SER A 2 -3.27 -14.50 11.14
C SER A 2 -3.56 -13.05 11.50
N ALA A 3 -2.72 -12.42 12.34
CA ALA A 3 -2.83 -11.00 12.60
C ALA A 3 -2.44 -10.22 11.34
N ILE A 4 -3.28 -9.27 10.94
CA ILE A 4 -3.10 -8.48 9.71
C ILE A 4 -2.78 -7.04 10.10
N ALA A 5 -1.66 -6.51 9.62
CA ALA A 5 -1.37 -5.08 9.64
C ALA A 5 -1.65 -4.47 8.26
N GLY A 6 -2.35 -3.35 8.25
CA GLY A 6 -2.51 -2.54 7.05
C GLY A 6 -1.46 -1.43 7.01
N ILE A 7 -0.70 -1.34 5.93
CA ILE A 7 0.31 -0.32 5.70
C ILE A 7 -0.17 0.61 4.60
N VAL A 8 -0.34 1.88 4.93
CA VAL A 8 -0.65 2.93 3.94
C VAL A 8 0.61 3.75 3.69
N LEU A 9 1.15 3.65 2.48
CA LEU A 9 2.33 4.41 2.06
C LEU A 9 1.90 5.82 1.67
N ALA A 10 2.14 6.77 2.55
CA ALA A 10 1.75 8.17 2.43
C ALA A 10 2.96 9.11 2.27
N GLY A 11 4.10 8.56 1.86
CA GLY A 11 5.34 9.28 1.58
C GLY A 11 5.51 9.48 0.08
N GLY A 12 5.91 10.67 -0.33
CA GLY A 12 6.22 10.98 -1.73
C GLY A 12 6.25 12.49 -1.97
N ARG A 13 7.08 12.94 -2.94
CA ARG A 13 7.06 14.34 -3.37
C ARG A 13 5.91 14.54 -4.35
N SER A 14 4.82 15.18 -3.90
CA SER A 14 3.70 15.64 -4.74
C SER A 14 4.11 16.80 -5.66
N SER A 15 5.19 16.62 -6.43
CA SER A 15 5.78 17.70 -7.23
C SER A 15 4.85 18.28 -8.31
N ARG A 16 3.85 17.51 -8.72
CA ARG A 16 2.86 17.93 -9.73
C ARG A 16 1.65 18.63 -9.12
N PHE A 17 1.38 18.41 -7.82
CA PHE A 17 0.22 18.97 -7.13
C PHE A 17 0.44 20.39 -6.57
N GLY A 18 1.70 20.83 -6.41
CA GLY A 18 2.03 22.15 -5.84
C GLY A 18 1.67 22.31 -4.35
N SER A 19 1.00 21.34 -3.77
CA SER A 19 0.60 21.24 -2.35
C SER A 19 0.66 19.78 -1.92
N ASP A 20 0.40 19.49 -0.64
CA ASP A 20 0.31 18.11 -0.18
C ASP A 20 -0.92 17.43 -0.80
N LYS A 21 -0.70 16.58 -1.81
CA LYS A 21 -1.70 15.80 -2.54
C LYS A 21 -2.62 15.03 -1.61
N LEU A 22 -2.09 14.45 -0.54
CA LEU A 22 -2.81 13.54 0.35
C LEU A 22 -3.86 14.23 1.22
N THR A 23 -3.74 15.57 1.37
CA THR A 23 -4.73 16.41 2.06
C THR A 23 -5.80 16.97 1.12
N ALA A 24 -5.64 16.81 -0.21
CA ALA A 24 -6.64 17.23 -1.17
C ALA A 24 -7.94 16.46 -0.97
N LEU A 25 -9.07 17.14 -1.18
CA LEU A 25 -10.38 16.53 -1.00
C LEU A 25 -10.79 15.72 -2.23
N TYR A 26 -11.11 14.45 -2.02
CA TYR A 26 -11.78 13.56 -2.95
C TYR A 26 -13.14 13.19 -2.35
N ASP A 27 -14.23 13.48 -3.05
CA ASP A 27 -15.60 13.35 -2.51
C ASP A 27 -15.80 14.02 -1.13
N GLY A 28 -15.14 15.16 -0.90
CA GLY A 28 -15.27 15.94 0.33
C GLY A 28 -14.48 15.42 1.54
N ILE A 29 -13.67 14.38 1.37
CA ILE A 29 -12.83 13.76 2.41
C ILE A 29 -11.37 13.80 1.93
N PRO A 30 -10.38 14.04 2.83
CA PRO A 30 -8.97 13.97 2.44
C PRO A 30 -8.62 12.65 1.77
N LEU A 31 -7.86 12.70 0.67
CA LEU A 31 -7.49 11.54 -0.16
C LEU A 31 -6.91 10.38 0.68
N LEU A 32 -5.98 10.70 1.57
CA LEU A 32 -5.38 9.71 2.47
C LEU A 32 -6.41 8.99 3.36
N HIS A 33 -7.47 9.68 3.77
CA HIS A 33 -8.48 9.08 4.66
C HIS A 33 -9.30 7.98 3.97
N HIS A 34 -9.50 8.06 2.65
CA HIS A 34 -10.13 7.00 1.87
C HIS A 34 -9.29 5.72 1.93
N ALA A 35 -7.99 5.81 1.60
CA ALA A 35 -7.08 4.66 1.66
C ALA A 35 -7.03 4.04 3.08
N ILE A 36 -6.94 4.88 4.13
CA ILE A 36 -6.97 4.44 5.53
C ILE A 36 -8.27 3.69 5.84
N ALA A 37 -9.42 4.21 5.43
CA ALA A 37 -10.73 3.61 5.70
C ALA A 37 -10.87 2.22 5.04
N HIS A 38 -10.42 2.07 3.79
CA HIS A 38 -10.44 0.80 3.07
C HIS A 38 -9.54 -0.24 3.73
N VAL A 39 -8.33 0.15 4.13
CA VAL A 39 -7.39 -0.72 4.83
C VAL A 39 -7.93 -1.11 6.22
N ALA A 40 -8.52 -0.18 6.98
CA ALA A 40 -9.13 -0.44 8.28
C ALA A 40 -10.33 -1.40 8.22
N ALA A 41 -10.97 -1.53 7.06
CA ALA A 41 -12.08 -2.48 6.87
C ALA A 41 -11.63 -3.96 6.82
N VAL A 42 -10.31 -4.22 6.71
CA VAL A 42 -9.74 -5.57 6.57
C VAL A 42 -8.55 -5.82 7.50
N SER A 43 -8.16 -4.85 8.33
CA SER A 43 -7.05 -4.98 9.29
C SER A 43 -7.38 -4.26 10.59
N ASP A 44 -6.87 -4.77 11.72
CA ASP A 44 -7.07 -4.15 13.04
C ASP A 44 -5.95 -3.15 13.41
N ASP A 45 -4.78 -3.26 12.78
CA ASP A 45 -3.61 -2.37 12.99
C ASP A 45 -3.30 -1.63 11.70
N VAL A 46 -3.60 -0.35 11.64
CA VAL A 46 -3.34 0.51 10.47
C VAL A 46 -2.13 1.39 10.73
N ILE A 47 -1.12 1.24 9.90
CA ILE A 47 0.16 1.95 9.94
C ILE A 47 0.22 2.90 8.75
N VAL A 48 0.32 4.20 9.01
CA VAL A 48 0.51 5.22 7.97
C VAL A 48 1.98 5.63 7.95
N VAL A 49 2.64 5.38 6.84
CA VAL A 49 4.06 5.72 6.66
C VAL A 49 4.16 7.04 5.90
N MET A 50 4.69 8.06 6.55
CA MET A 50 4.82 9.41 5.98
C MET A 50 6.29 9.85 5.91
N SER A 51 6.56 10.94 5.19
CA SER A 51 7.88 11.57 5.17
C SER A 51 8.30 12.05 6.56
N PRO A 52 9.61 12.18 6.85
CA PRO A 52 10.09 12.63 8.18
C PRO A 52 9.57 13.99 8.61
N SER A 53 9.27 14.87 7.66
CA SER A 53 8.76 16.22 7.91
C SER A 53 7.25 16.33 8.07
N ALA A 54 6.49 15.25 7.83
CA ALA A 54 5.03 15.28 7.93
C ALA A 54 4.58 15.21 9.40
N GLU A 55 3.69 16.09 9.80
CA GLU A 55 3.18 16.13 11.18
C GLU A 55 2.04 15.14 11.45
N GLY A 56 1.43 14.60 10.39
CA GLY A 56 0.32 13.63 10.49
C GLY A 56 -0.95 14.22 11.11
N GLU A 57 -1.11 15.54 11.05
CA GLU A 57 -2.29 16.21 11.57
C GLU A 57 -3.57 15.68 10.88
N GLY A 58 -4.61 15.47 11.68
CA GLY A 58 -5.92 15.04 11.18
C GLY A 58 -6.04 13.57 10.79
N LEU A 59 -5.06 12.72 11.08
CA LEU A 59 -5.19 11.27 10.83
C LEU A 59 -6.38 10.68 11.59
N PRO A 60 -7.14 9.75 10.99
CA PRO A 60 -8.25 9.07 11.64
C PRO A 60 -7.82 8.35 12.91
N ALA A 61 -8.70 8.32 13.92
CA ALA A 61 -8.47 7.61 15.17
C ALA A 61 -8.19 6.12 14.90
N GLY A 62 -7.15 5.58 15.53
CA GLY A 62 -6.72 4.18 15.37
C GLY A 62 -5.64 3.98 14.32
N ALA A 63 -5.36 4.94 13.45
CA ALA A 63 -4.20 4.89 12.57
C ALA A 63 -2.93 5.31 13.33
N ARG A 64 -1.85 4.52 13.18
CA ARG A 64 -0.53 4.80 13.78
C ARG A 64 0.37 5.46 12.75
N LEU A 65 0.88 6.65 13.08
CA LEU A 65 1.88 7.31 12.25
C LEU A 65 3.27 6.72 12.51
N VAL A 66 3.98 6.44 11.43
CA VAL A 66 5.42 6.17 11.45
C VAL A 66 6.10 7.00 10.36
N HIS A 67 7.34 7.40 10.61
CA HIS A 67 8.08 8.22 9.65
C HIS A 67 9.10 7.38 8.90
N ASP A 68 9.24 7.63 7.61
CA ASP A 68 10.35 7.12 6.81
C ASP A 68 11.69 7.59 7.41
N SER A 69 12.75 6.82 7.21
CA SER A 69 14.06 7.11 7.79
C SER A 69 14.73 8.34 7.19
N SER A 70 14.42 8.68 5.94
CA SER A 70 14.96 9.85 5.25
C SER A 70 14.10 10.28 4.06
N GLU A 71 14.15 11.58 3.74
CA GLU A 71 13.46 12.12 2.58
C GLU A 71 14.11 11.64 1.27
N GLY A 72 13.27 11.13 0.35
CA GLY A 72 13.69 10.85 -1.03
C GLY A 72 14.39 9.52 -1.27
N GLU A 73 14.39 8.60 -0.29
CA GLU A 73 14.92 7.24 -0.48
C GLU A 73 14.00 6.32 -1.31
N GLY A 74 12.85 6.82 -1.71
CA GLY A 74 11.90 6.11 -2.56
C GLY A 74 10.91 5.23 -1.77
N PRO A 75 9.85 4.74 -2.43
CA PRO A 75 8.75 4.07 -1.75
C PRO A 75 9.13 2.73 -1.11
N LEU A 76 10.22 2.10 -1.54
CA LEU A 76 10.73 0.87 -0.93
C LEU A 76 11.23 1.10 0.50
N ALA A 77 11.83 2.26 0.80
CA ALA A 77 12.25 2.61 2.16
C ALA A 77 11.03 2.80 3.08
N GLY A 78 10.00 3.47 2.62
CA GLY A 78 8.74 3.57 3.35
C GLY A 78 8.11 2.19 3.64
N LEU A 79 8.11 1.28 2.65
CA LEU A 79 7.66 -0.09 2.86
C LEU A 79 8.48 -0.80 3.95
N HIS A 80 9.80 -0.64 3.97
CA HIS A 80 10.67 -1.24 4.99
C HIS A 80 10.26 -0.79 6.40
N VAL A 81 10.09 0.51 6.61
CA VAL A 81 9.66 1.07 7.89
C VAL A 81 8.27 0.57 8.29
N GLY A 82 7.35 0.50 7.34
CA GLY A 82 6.01 -0.06 7.54
C GLY A 82 6.07 -1.52 8.01
N LEU A 83 6.83 -2.37 7.32
CA LEU A 83 7.01 -3.79 7.67
C LEU A 83 7.66 -3.97 9.05
N LEU A 84 8.70 -3.20 9.38
CA LEU A 84 9.33 -3.23 10.71
C LEU A 84 8.35 -2.77 11.81
N SER A 85 7.40 -1.90 11.50
CA SER A 85 6.36 -1.47 12.43
C SER A 85 5.24 -2.49 12.58
N ALA A 86 5.10 -3.41 11.61
CA ALA A 86 4.12 -4.49 11.55
C ALA A 86 4.62 -5.84 12.11
N VAL A 87 5.76 -5.89 12.80
CA VAL A 87 6.44 -7.14 13.26
C VAL A 87 5.60 -8.06 14.15
N ARG A 88 4.49 -7.57 14.69
CA ARG A 88 3.55 -8.38 15.50
C ARG A 88 2.47 -9.07 14.65
N SER A 89 2.40 -8.73 13.37
CA SER A 89 1.44 -9.28 12.42
C SER A 89 2.14 -10.25 11.48
N ASP A 90 1.49 -11.36 11.17
CA ASP A 90 2.01 -12.37 10.25
C ASP A 90 1.93 -11.89 8.79
N VAL A 91 0.94 -11.03 8.54
CA VAL A 91 0.57 -10.55 7.20
C VAL A 91 0.54 -9.02 7.20
N ALA A 92 1.10 -8.42 6.15
CA ALA A 92 1.03 -7.00 5.84
C ALA A 92 0.26 -6.78 4.53
N LEU A 93 -0.83 -6.01 4.61
CA LEU A 93 -1.53 -5.48 3.44
C LEU A 93 -0.98 -4.08 3.16
N VAL A 94 -0.54 -3.82 1.94
CA VAL A 94 0.08 -2.53 1.55
C VAL A 94 -0.75 -1.85 0.48
N VAL A 95 -1.08 -0.58 0.72
CA VAL A 95 -1.83 0.29 -0.20
C VAL A 95 -1.11 1.64 -0.29
N ALA A 96 -1.18 2.33 -1.43
CA ALA A 96 -0.70 3.70 -1.51
C ALA A 96 -1.77 4.69 -1.01
N GLY A 97 -1.33 5.78 -0.37
CA GLY A 97 -2.24 6.77 0.24
C GLY A 97 -3.04 7.61 -0.76
N ASP A 98 -2.69 7.54 -2.03
CA ASP A 98 -3.35 8.21 -3.15
C ASP A 98 -4.31 7.31 -3.95
N MET A 99 -4.65 6.14 -3.41
CA MET A 99 -5.61 5.18 -3.98
C MET A 99 -6.96 5.28 -3.25
N PRO A 100 -7.83 6.25 -3.57
CA PRO A 100 -9.05 6.52 -2.80
C PRO A 100 -10.13 5.46 -3.00
N ASP A 101 -10.11 4.74 -4.10
CA ASP A 101 -11.20 3.88 -4.55
C ASP A 101 -10.85 2.38 -4.50
N VAL A 102 -9.78 2.00 -3.77
CA VAL A 102 -9.41 0.58 -3.68
C VAL A 102 -10.55 -0.26 -3.11
N SER A 103 -10.95 -1.32 -3.82
CA SER A 103 -12.07 -2.17 -3.42
C SER A 103 -11.72 -3.03 -2.20
N VAL A 104 -12.54 -2.93 -1.16
CA VAL A 104 -12.41 -3.77 0.05
C VAL A 104 -12.53 -5.26 -0.29
N ASP A 105 -13.34 -5.63 -1.27
CA ASP A 105 -13.50 -7.03 -1.69
C ASP A 105 -12.26 -7.54 -2.42
N VAL A 106 -11.60 -6.70 -3.21
CA VAL A 106 -10.29 -7.03 -3.82
C VAL A 106 -9.22 -7.20 -2.73
N LEU A 107 -9.21 -6.33 -1.71
CA LEU A 107 -8.27 -6.47 -0.58
C LEU A 107 -8.49 -7.79 0.19
N ARG A 108 -9.75 -8.18 0.42
CA ARG A 108 -10.08 -9.46 1.06
C ARG A 108 -9.63 -10.65 0.23
N GLU A 109 -9.80 -10.58 -1.08
CA GLU A 109 -9.40 -11.65 -1.99
C GLU A 109 -7.87 -11.85 -1.98
N LEU A 110 -7.09 -10.75 -2.02
CA LEU A 110 -5.64 -10.82 -1.87
C LEU A 110 -5.23 -11.53 -0.57
N LEU A 111 -5.88 -11.21 0.56
CA LEU A 111 -5.64 -11.84 1.85
C LEU A 111 -5.98 -13.33 1.83
N LEU A 112 -7.11 -13.71 1.25
CA LEU A 112 -7.55 -15.11 1.14
C LEU A 112 -6.57 -15.95 0.30
N PHE A 113 -6.07 -15.40 -0.81
CA PHE A 113 -5.07 -16.09 -1.63
C PHE A 113 -3.77 -16.33 -0.87
N LEU A 114 -3.30 -15.36 -0.07
CA LEU A 114 -2.09 -15.54 0.74
C LEU A 114 -2.31 -16.56 1.86
N GLU A 115 -3.47 -16.55 2.55
CA GLU A 115 -3.79 -17.51 3.60
C GLU A 115 -3.89 -18.95 3.06
N GLY A 116 -4.48 -19.12 1.88
CA GLY A 116 -4.67 -20.43 1.24
C GLY A 116 -3.40 -21.03 0.61
N GLY A 117 -2.33 -20.23 0.48
CA GLY A 117 -1.10 -20.61 -0.21
C GLY A 117 0.14 -20.67 0.69
N GLN A 118 1.28 -20.95 0.06
CA GLN A 118 2.60 -20.95 0.69
C GLN A 118 3.48 -19.78 0.19
N SER A 119 2.97 -18.97 -0.74
CA SER A 119 3.68 -17.82 -1.31
C SER A 119 3.98 -16.76 -0.27
N ASP A 120 5.00 -15.94 -0.53
CA ASP A 120 5.41 -14.82 0.31
C ASP A 120 4.62 -13.55 0.01
N ALA A 121 4.06 -13.45 -1.20
CA ALA A 121 3.32 -12.29 -1.68
C ALA A 121 2.15 -12.68 -2.59
N VAL A 122 1.14 -11.81 -2.62
CA VAL A 122 0.04 -11.87 -3.61
C VAL A 122 -0.19 -10.46 -4.16
N ALA A 123 -0.20 -10.34 -5.49
CA ALA A 123 -0.36 -9.08 -6.21
C ALA A 123 -1.45 -9.18 -7.28
N LEU A 124 -1.99 -8.04 -7.73
CA LEU A 124 -2.93 -7.99 -8.84
C LEU A 124 -2.17 -7.98 -10.18
N GLY A 125 -2.60 -8.82 -11.10
CA GLY A 125 -2.10 -8.85 -12.47
C GLY A 125 -2.71 -7.74 -13.31
N THR A 126 -1.91 -7.16 -14.21
CA THR A 126 -2.33 -6.21 -15.24
C THR A 126 -1.72 -6.59 -16.58
N GLU A 127 -2.15 -5.95 -17.66
CA GLU A 127 -1.53 -6.12 -19.00
C GLU A 127 -0.02 -5.78 -19.02
N LEU A 128 0.44 -4.95 -18.09
CA LEU A 128 1.85 -4.53 -17.97
C LEU A 128 2.68 -5.40 -17.00
N GLY A 129 2.05 -6.41 -16.38
CA GLY A 129 2.63 -7.23 -15.33
C GLY A 129 1.97 -7.01 -13.98
N PRO A 130 2.50 -7.59 -12.89
CA PRO A 130 1.93 -7.45 -11.56
C PRO A 130 2.05 -6.02 -11.03
N SER A 131 0.97 -5.53 -10.41
CA SER A 131 0.96 -4.24 -9.74
C SER A 131 1.69 -4.33 -8.40
N PRO A 132 2.56 -3.37 -8.05
CA PRO A 132 3.25 -3.36 -6.76
C PRO A 132 2.33 -2.95 -5.59
N VAL A 133 1.17 -2.34 -5.84
CA VAL A 133 0.14 -2.00 -4.87
C VAL A 133 -1.24 -2.02 -5.54
N PRO A 134 -2.31 -2.45 -4.85
CA PRO A 134 -2.29 -3.09 -3.54
C PRO A 134 -1.57 -4.45 -3.58
N ILE A 135 -0.88 -4.79 -2.48
CA ILE A 135 -0.17 -6.07 -2.35
C ILE A 135 -0.34 -6.62 -0.93
N VAL A 136 -0.37 -7.94 -0.80
CA VAL A 136 -0.35 -8.62 0.50
C VAL A 136 0.94 -9.43 0.61
N LEU A 137 1.58 -9.35 1.76
CA LEU A 137 2.92 -9.87 2.02
C LEU A 137 2.95 -10.68 3.32
N ARG A 138 3.74 -11.75 3.36
CA ARG A 138 4.19 -12.29 4.65
C ARG A 138 5.19 -11.33 5.25
N THR A 139 4.91 -10.82 6.45
CA THR A 139 5.64 -9.69 7.04
C THR A 139 7.14 -9.92 7.13
N TRP A 140 7.57 -11.06 7.67
CA TRP A 140 8.99 -11.31 7.89
C TRP A 140 9.79 -11.58 6.62
N PRO A 141 9.35 -12.49 5.70
CA PRO A 141 10.03 -12.67 4.43
C PRO A 141 10.15 -11.37 3.62
N ALA A 142 9.08 -10.55 3.63
CA ALA A 142 9.09 -9.27 2.95
C ALA A 142 10.05 -8.27 3.58
N ALA A 143 10.12 -8.18 4.92
CA ALA A 143 11.03 -7.28 5.61
C ALA A 143 12.51 -7.61 5.28
N ASP A 144 12.88 -8.88 5.27
CA ASP A 144 14.23 -9.34 4.93
C ASP A 144 14.59 -9.07 3.46
N ALA A 145 13.65 -9.37 2.56
CA ALA A 145 13.81 -9.08 1.12
C ALA A 145 13.99 -7.58 0.86
N VAL A 146 13.13 -6.74 1.44
CA VAL A 146 13.21 -5.27 1.29
C VAL A 146 14.51 -4.73 1.86
N HIS A 147 14.95 -5.22 3.02
CA HIS A 147 16.25 -4.86 3.60
C HIS A 147 17.38 -5.14 2.63
N THR A 148 17.42 -6.35 2.04
CA THR A 148 18.44 -6.76 1.07
C THR A 148 18.41 -5.88 -0.18
N LEU A 149 17.22 -5.59 -0.72
CA LEU A 149 17.05 -4.73 -1.89
C LEU A 149 17.57 -3.31 -1.64
N LEU A 150 17.28 -2.73 -0.47
CA LEU A 150 17.74 -1.39 -0.09
C LEU A 150 19.26 -1.34 -0.01
N HIS A 151 19.91 -2.35 0.56
CA HIS A 151 21.37 -2.48 0.59
C HIS A 151 21.99 -2.62 -0.81
N ALA A 152 21.26 -3.25 -1.75
CA ALA A 152 21.64 -3.32 -3.16
C ALA A 152 21.37 -2.02 -3.95
N GLY A 153 20.90 -0.96 -3.29
CA GLY A 153 20.60 0.33 -3.92
C GLY A 153 19.26 0.38 -4.68
N ARG A 154 18.41 -0.64 -4.54
CA ARG A 154 17.06 -0.64 -5.14
C ARG A 154 16.13 0.29 -4.37
N ARG A 155 15.17 0.88 -5.08
CA ARG A 155 14.27 1.91 -4.51
C ARG A 155 12.81 1.77 -4.93
N ARG A 156 12.50 0.91 -5.89
CA ARG A 156 11.16 0.75 -6.48
C ARG A 156 10.37 -0.32 -5.73
N LEU A 157 9.08 -0.09 -5.46
CA LEU A 157 8.21 -1.10 -4.86
C LEU A 157 8.13 -2.38 -5.68
N GLY A 158 8.09 -2.27 -7.00
CA GLY A 158 8.04 -3.42 -7.91
C GLY A 158 9.22 -4.37 -7.77
N ASP A 159 10.37 -3.91 -7.25
CA ASP A 159 11.54 -4.76 -7.03
C ASP A 159 11.28 -5.90 -6.03
N VAL A 160 10.28 -5.74 -5.16
CA VAL A 160 9.86 -6.78 -4.19
C VAL A 160 9.26 -7.99 -4.90
N LEU A 161 8.52 -7.75 -5.98
CA LEU A 161 7.86 -8.80 -6.78
C LEU A 161 8.88 -9.69 -7.52
N ASP A 162 10.10 -9.17 -7.77
CA ASP A 162 11.16 -9.91 -8.47
C ASP A 162 11.86 -10.92 -7.56
N VAL A 163 11.77 -10.75 -6.22
CA VAL A 163 12.57 -11.52 -5.25
C VAL A 163 11.75 -12.39 -4.31
N LEU A 164 10.46 -12.09 -4.11
CA LEU A 164 9.54 -12.90 -3.33
C LEU A 164 8.84 -13.95 -4.20
N ASP A 165 8.51 -15.09 -3.59
CA ASP A 165 7.58 -16.03 -4.20
C ASP A 165 6.19 -15.40 -4.26
N THR A 166 5.84 -14.84 -5.43
CA THR A 166 4.66 -14.01 -5.64
C THR A 166 3.61 -14.73 -6.48
N VAL A 167 2.42 -14.92 -5.92
CA VAL A 167 1.23 -15.31 -6.67
C VAL A 167 0.60 -14.06 -7.27
N VAL A 168 0.27 -14.11 -8.55
CA VAL A 168 -0.39 -13.02 -9.26
C VAL A 168 -1.84 -13.43 -9.56
N ILE A 169 -2.80 -12.70 -8.99
CA ILE A 169 -4.23 -12.88 -9.33
C ILE A 169 -4.45 -12.27 -10.71
N ASP A 170 -4.89 -13.09 -11.67
CA ASP A 170 -5.11 -12.63 -13.03
C ASP A 170 -6.21 -11.54 -13.10
N GLU A 171 -6.10 -10.69 -14.12
CA GLU A 171 -6.95 -9.52 -14.27
C GLU A 171 -8.43 -9.88 -14.39
N THR A 172 -8.77 -11.00 -15.03
CA THR A 172 -10.16 -11.44 -15.18
C THR A 172 -10.78 -11.84 -13.86
N THR A 173 -10.00 -12.39 -12.94
CA THR A 173 -10.44 -12.79 -11.61
C THR A 173 -10.74 -11.58 -10.74
N TRP A 174 -9.80 -10.64 -10.57
CA TRP A 174 -10.03 -9.51 -9.66
C TRP A 174 -10.97 -8.45 -10.25
N THR A 175 -11.04 -8.27 -11.58
CA THR A 175 -11.99 -7.34 -12.20
C THR A 175 -13.44 -7.81 -12.14
N ALA A 176 -13.70 -9.10 -11.87
CA ALA A 176 -15.04 -9.56 -11.57
C ALA A 176 -15.63 -8.93 -10.29
N MET A 177 -14.76 -8.56 -9.33
CA MET A 177 -15.14 -7.87 -8.07
C MET A 177 -15.01 -6.34 -8.19
N ASP A 178 -14.18 -5.86 -9.09
CA ASP A 178 -13.94 -4.44 -9.35
C ASP A 178 -13.92 -4.16 -10.88
N PRO A 179 -15.10 -4.19 -11.54
CA PRO A 179 -15.18 -4.00 -13.00
C PRO A 179 -14.66 -2.63 -13.46
N GLY A 180 -14.68 -1.64 -12.57
CA GLY A 180 -14.16 -0.29 -12.81
C GLY A 180 -12.65 -0.17 -12.69
N ARG A 181 -11.94 -1.24 -12.26
CA ARG A 181 -10.49 -1.25 -11.99
C ARG A 181 -10.06 -0.16 -11.03
N ARG A 182 -10.94 0.24 -10.13
CA ARG A 182 -10.70 1.34 -9.18
C ARG A 182 -9.61 1.01 -8.16
N SER A 183 -9.40 -0.29 -7.90
CA SER A 183 -8.32 -0.77 -7.03
C SER A 183 -6.90 -0.47 -7.53
N LEU A 184 -6.76 -0.09 -8.80
CA LEU A 184 -5.49 0.34 -9.39
C LEU A 184 -5.49 1.83 -9.77
N PHE A 185 -6.57 2.55 -9.42
CA PHE A 185 -6.65 3.99 -9.67
C PHE A 185 -5.90 4.74 -8.56
N ASP A 186 -4.93 5.52 -8.96
CA ASP A 186 -4.23 6.50 -8.15
C ASP A 186 -4.52 7.92 -8.66
N VAL A 187 -4.60 8.86 -7.74
CA VAL A 187 -4.77 10.28 -8.07
C VAL A 187 -3.39 10.84 -8.36
N ASP A 188 -3.06 11.14 -9.60
CA ASP A 188 -1.76 11.67 -10.02
C ASP A 188 -1.78 13.17 -10.34
N GLU A 189 -2.94 13.68 -10.77
CA GLU A 189 -3.13 15.07 -11.17
C GLU A 189 -4.37 15.67 -10.50
N PRO A 190 -4.44 17.01 -10.32
CA PRO A 190 -5.62 17.67 -9.74
C PRO A 190 -6.94 17.36 -10.46
N SER A 191 -6.91 17.09 -11.76
CA SER A 191 -8.07 16.69 -12.56
C SER A 191 -8.67 15.35 -12.15
N ASP A 192 -7.90 14.47 -11.51
CA ASP A 192 -8.36 13.17 -11.04
C ASP A 192 -9.28 13.29 -9.80
N LEU A 193 -9.24 14.43 -9.11
CA LEU A 193 -10.12 14.72 -7.96
C LEU A 193 -11.55 15.07 -8.38
N GLU A 194 -11.81 15.37 -9.66
CA GLU A 194 -13.11 15.82 -10.19
C GLU A 194 -13.96 14.67 -10.76
N ARG A 195 -13.64 13.44 -10.47
CA ARG A 195 -14.33 12.25 -11.01
C ARG A 195 -15.54 11.84 -10.22
#